data_0e3593b0008cb1266bc251b44e55507d
#
_entry.id   0e3593b0008cb1266bc251b44e55507d
#
_cell.length_a   1.000
_cell.length_b   1.000
_cell.length_c   1.000
_cell.angle_alpha   90.00
_cell.angle_beta   90.00
_cell.angle_gamma   90.00
#
_symmetry.space_group_name_H-M   'P 1'
#
loop_
_entity.id
_entity.type
_entity.pdbx_description
1 polymer ?
#
loop_
_entity_poly.entity_id
_entity_poly.type
_entity_poly.pdbx_seq_one_letter_code
_entity_poly.pdbx_strand_id
1 'polypeptide(L)'
;MKSVASKSLASIVLLVFSLSAAGRVTFSHKRHAPLKLDCVYCHSTATSGERASYPEAAICMTCHHQIARDKPEIQKLATLPKTAAIEPEVSVYMLAEFAYFSHARHRASKIACQKCHGHVYEMDVVQQVLPMTMNACLTCHRSTHAATACNKCHELGQ
;
A
#
# COMPACT_ATOMS: atom_id res chain seq x y z
N MET A 1 -50.75 55.36 -8.79
CA MET A 1 -49.89 54.44 -9.51
C MET A 1 -48.93 53.83 -8.51
N LYS A 2 -49.14 52.56 -8.12
CA LYS A 2 -48.30 51.85 -7.11
C LYS A 2 -47.43 50.84 -7.84
N SER A 3 -46.10 51.05 -7.83
CA SER A 3 -45.10 50.14 -8.35
C SER A 3 -44.89 48.95 -7.39
N VAL A 4 -45.11 47.76 -7.89
CA VAL A 4 -44.87 46.51 -7.13
C VAL A 4 -43.48 46.01 -7.52
N ALA A 5 -42.55 46.13 -6.56
CA ALA A 5 -41.22 45.57 -6.72
C ALA A 5 -41.24 44.05 -6.46
N SER A 6 -40.99 43.28 -7.51
CA SER A 6 -40.81 41.84 -7.44
C SER A 6 -39.45 41.52 -6.83
N LYS A 7 -39.42 40.87 -5.67
CA LYS A 7 -38.20 40.33 -5.06
C LYS A 7 -38.01 38.91 -5.56
N SER A 8 -37.06 38.76 -6.50
CA SER A 8 -36.61 37.43 -6.92
C SER A 8 -35.75 36.80 -5.83
N LEU A 9 -36.25 35.76 -5.18
CA LEU A 9 -35.43 34.90 -4.31
C LEU A 9 -34.65 33.94 -5.20
N ALA A 10 -33.35 34.21 -5.34
CA ALA A 10 -32.44 33.24 -5.92
C ALA A 10 -32.14 32.16 -4.89
N SER A 11 -32.72 30.97 -5.07
CA SER A 11 -32.40 29.78 -4.28
C SER A 11 -31.04 29.28 -4.67
N ILE A 12 -30.04 29.55 -3.80
CA ILE A 12 -28.71 28.93 -3.92
C ILE A 12 -28.83 27.49 -3.43
N VAL A 13 -28.89 26.56 -4.39
CA VAL A 13 -28.77 25.13 -4.09
C VAL A 13 -27.29 24.85 -3.82
N LEU A 14 -26.93 24.76 -2.53
CA LEU A 14 -25.63 24.25 -2.12
C LEU A 14 -25.60 22.75 -2.46
N LEU A 15 -24.96 22.39 -3.57
CA LEU A 15 -24.57 21.00 -3.82
C LEU A 15 -23.46 20.65 -2.83
N VAL A 16 -23.85 20.03 -1.73
CA VAL A 16 -22.89 19.39 -0.82
C VAL A 16 -22.38 18.14 -1.54
N PHE A 17 -21.23 18.28 -2.21
CA PHE A 17 -20.46 17.13 -2.64
C PHE A 17 -20.01 16.40 -1.37
N SER A 18 -20.78 15.40 -0.97
CA SER A 18 -20.30 14.41 -0.01
C SER A 18 -19.12 13.71 -0.68
N LEU A 19 -17.88 14.14 -0.35
CA LEU A 19 -16.70 13.33 -0.57
C LEU A 19 -16.93 12.05 0.26
N SER A 20 -17.54 11.06 -0.37
CA SER A 20 -17.50 9.70 0.16
C SER A 20 -16.01 9.35 0.26
N ALA A 21 -15.48 9.36 1.47
CA ALA A 21 -14.24 8.67 1.75
C ALA A 21 -14.46 7.24 1.25
N ALA A 22 -13.92 6.93 0.06
CA ALA A 22 -13.96 5.60 -0.50
C ALA A 22 -13.33 4.70 0.57
N GLY A 23 -14.20 4.04 1.30
CA GLY A 23 -13.86 3.47 2.57
C GLY A 23 -12.82 2.39 2.33
N ARG A 24 -11.66 2.53 2.94
CA ARG A 24 -10.52 1.62 2.84
C ARG A 24 -10.91 0.21 3.26
N VAL A 25 -10.37 -0.77 2.57
CA VAL A 25 -10.59 -2.19 2.86
C VAL A 25 -9.51 -2.63 3.84
N THR A 26 -9.91 -3.18 4.98
CA THR A 26 -8.95 -3.78 5.92
C THR A 26 -8.51 -5.15 5.43
N PHE A 27 -7.21 -5.42 5.52
CA PHE A 27 -6.61 -6.69 5.12
C PHE A 27 -5.79 -7.29 6.26
N SER A 28 -5.92 -8.60 6.46
CA SER A 28 -5.15 -9.36 7.44
C SER A 28 -4.33 -10.44 6.74
N HIS A 29 -2.99 -10.35 6.81
CA HIS A 29 -2.11 -11.41 6.32
C HIS A 29 -2.31 -12.70 7.08
N LYS A 30 -2.55 -12.63 8.39
CA LYS A 30 -2.77 -13.79 9.26
C LYS A 30 -3.98 -14.62 8.81
N ARG A 31 -5.08 -13.98 8.40
CA ARG A 31 -6.26 -14.69 7.89
C ARG A 31 -6.01 -15.39 6.57
N HIS A 32 -5.05 -14.92 5.78
CA HIS A 32 -4.67 -15.49 4.50
C HIS A 32 -3.50 -16.49 4.60
N ALA A 33 -2.84 -16.59 5.76
CA ALA A 33 -1.72 -17.50 6.00
C ALA A 33 -1.98 -18.98 5.61
N PRO A 34 -3.19 -19.56 5.87
CA PRO A 34 -3.48 -20.94 5.50
C PRO A 34 -3.43 -21.19 3.99
N LEU A 35 -3.57 -20.15 3.16
CA LEU A 35 -3.54 -20.28 1.69
C LEU A 35 -2.12 -20.50 1.16
N LYS A 36 -1.07 -20.23 1.94
CA LYS A 36 0.35 -20.38 1.59
C LYS A 36 0.74 -19.72 0.26
N LEU A 37 0.10 -18.60 -0.07
CA LEU A 37 0.42 -17.84 -1.27
C LEU A 37 1.80 -17.20 -1.16
N ASP A 38 2.55 -17.16 -2.28
CA ASP A 38 3.80 -16.37 -2.30
C ASP A 38 3.48 -14.87 -2.15
N CYS A 39 4.38 -14.13 -1.50
CA CYS A 39 4.26 -12.69 -1.31
C CYS A 39 4.05 -11.94 -2.63
N VAL A 40 4.75 -12.38 -3.68
CA VAL A 40 4.68 -11.76 -5.01
C VAL A 40 3.38 -12.04 -5.76
N TYR A 41 2.54 -12.95 -5.28
CA TYR A 41 1.19 -13.11 -5.83
C TYR A 41 0.37 -11.83 -5.68
N CYS A 42 0.49 -11.18 -4.52
CA CYS A 42 -0.18 -9.92 -4.23
C CYS A 42 0.73 -8.69 -4.46
N HIS A 43 2.02 -8.80 -4.17
CA HIS A 43 3.01 -7.74 -4.28
C HIS A 43 3.91 -7.95 -5.52
N SER A 44 3.29 -8.02 -6.70
CA SER A 44 3.95 -8.46 -7.94
C SER A 44 5.14 -7.61 -8.36
N THR A 45 5.10 -6.29 -8.12
CA THR A 45 6.19 -5.39 -8.50
C THR A 45 7.44 -5.52 -7.62
N ALA A 46 7.38 -6.28 -6.50
CA ALA A 46 8.55 -6.56 -5.69
C ALA A 46 9.66 -7.31 -6.44
N THR A 47 9.35 -7.94 -7.57
CA THR A 47 10.33 -8.65 -8.41
C THR A 47 10.95 -7.78 -9.50
N SER A 48 10.31 -6.67 -9.87
CA SER A 48 10.70 -5.86 -11.02
C SER A 48 10.85 -4.36 -10.72
N GLY A 49 10.29 -3.90 -9.59
CA GLY A 49 10.22 -2.49 -9.23
C GLY A 49 11.12 -2.09 -8.07
N GLU A 50 11.24 -0.80 -7.88
CA GLU A 50 11.86 -0.22 -6.69
C GLU A 50 10.95 -0.40 -5.48
N ARG A 51 9.65 -0.18 -5.65
CA ARG A 51 8.64 -0.39 -4.61
C ARG A 51 7.85 -1.66 -4.89
N ALA A 52 7.51 -2.39 -3.85
CA ALA A 52 6.49 -3.42 -3.92
C ALA A 52 5.12 -2.73 -3.91
N SER A 53 4.33 -2.92 -4.95
CA SER A 53 2.98 -2.36 -5.02
C SER A 53 2.04 -3.03 -4.03
N TYR A 54 0.95 -2.34 -3.73
CA TYR A 54 -0.22 -2.97 -3.13
C TYR A 54 -1.02 -3.71 -4.21
N PRO A 55 -1.70 -4.82 -3.85
CA PRO A 55 -2.48 -5.58 -4.81
C PRO A 55 -3.68 -4.76 -5.29
N GLU A 56 -4.03 -4.93 -6.55
CA GLU A 56 -5.27 -4.38 -7.11
C GLU A 56 -6.50 -5.16 -6.61
N ALA A 57 -7.65 -4.51 -6.54
CA ALA A 57 -8.92 -5.14 -6.16
C ALA A 57 -9.22 -6.40 -6.99
N ALA A 58 -8.84 -6.42 -8.27
CA ALA A 58 -8.99 -7.57 -9.14
C ALA A 58 -8.34 -8.84 -8.58
N ILE A 59 -7.15 -8.72 -7.97
CA ILE A 59 -6.44 -9.88 -7.38
C ILE A 59 -7.23 -10.45 -6.21
N CYS A 60 -7.79 -9.62 -5.36
CA CYS A 60 -8.62 -10.05 -4.24
C CYS A 60 -9.89 -10.76 -4.75
N MET A 61 -10.52 -10.19 -5.79
CA MET A 61 -11.75 -10.70 -6.36
C MET A 61 -11.58 -12.01 -7.16
N THR A 62 -10.36 -12.49 -7.41
CA THR A 62 -10.15 -13.83 -7.97
C THR A 62 -10.73 -14.94 -7.08
N CYS A 63 -10.76 -14.72 -5.76
CA CYS A 63 -11.34 -15.64 -4.78
C CYS A 63 -12.62 -15.08 -4.17
N HIS A 64 -12.64 -13.80 -3.83
CA HIS A 64 -13.73 -13.18 -3.08
C HIS A 64 -15.02 -12.97 -3.91
N HIS A 65 -15.01 -13.23 -5.20
CA HIS A 65 -16.24 -13.35 -5.98
C HIS A 65 -17.10 -14.57 -5.58
N GLN A 66 -16.50 -15.57 -4.91
CA GLN A 66 -17.18 -16.77 -4.39
C GLN A 66 -17.10 -16.86 -2.86
N ILE A 67 -15.99 -16.43 -2.25
CA ILE A 67 -15.67 -16.64 -0.83
C ILE A 67 -15.94 -15.37 -0.03
N ALA A 68 -16.59 -15.50 1.14
CA ALA A 68 -16.86 -14.44 2.10
C ALA A 68 -17.64 -13.24 1.53
N ARG A 69 -18.49 -13.45 0.53
CA ARG A 69 -19.25 -12.43 -0.18
C ARG A 69 -20.18 -11.61 0.72
N ASP A 70 -20.61 -12.20 1.82
CA ASP A 70 -21.47 -11.62 2.84
C ASP A 70 -20.74 -10.62 3.77
N LYS A 71 -19.41 -10.63 3.77
CA LYS A 71 -18.63 -9.74 4.63
C LYS A 71 -18.65 -8.30 4.12
N PRO A 72 -18.88 -7.30 5.01
CA PRO A 72 -18.93 -5.89 4.61
C PRO A 72 -17.69 -5.42 3.86
N GLU A 73 -16.48 -5.86 4.28
CA GLU A 73 -15.22 -5.51 3.61
C GLU A 73 -15.14 -6.06 2.18
N ILE A 74 -15.71 -7.25 1.93
CA ILE A 74 -15.75 -7.84 0.60
C ILE A 74 -16.80 -7.17 -0.28
N GLN A 75 -17.95 -6.82 0.29
CA GLN A 75 -18.97 -6.03 -0.43
C GLN A 75 -18.40 -4.68 -0.87
N LYS A 76 -17.68 -4.01 0.03
CA LYS A 76 -16.98 -2.77 -0.27
C LYS A 76 -15.89 -2.95 -1.34
N LEU A 77 -15.04 -3.99 -1.21
CA LEU A 77 -14.05 -4.34 -2.20
C LEU A 77 -14.67 -4.54 -3.59
N ALA A 78 -15.82 -5.17 -3.67
CA ALA A 78 -16.53 -5.44 -4.93
C ALA A 78 -17.05 -4.16 -5.62
N THR A 79 -17.16 -3.03 -4.90
CA THR A 79 -17.54 -1.73 -5.49
C THR A 79 -16.36 -0.94 -6.04
N LEU A 80 -15.14 -1.34 -5.75
CA LEU A 80 -13.94 -0.64 -6.20
C LEU A 80 -13.64 -0.94 -7.68
N PRO A 81 -13.03 0.00 -8.41
CA PRO A 81 -12.45 -0.29 -9.71
C PRO A 81 -11.48 -1.47 -9.64
N LYS A 82 -11.47 -2.34 -10.64
CA LYS A 82 -10.59 -3.53 -10.67
C LYS A 82 -9.11 -3.20 -10.50
N THR A 83 -8.69 -2.04 -10.99
CA THR A 83 -7.32 -1.52 -10.91
C THR A 83 -7.03 -0.70 -9.65
N ALA A 84 -8.02 -0.55 -8.75
CA ALA A 84 -7.79 0.16 -7.49
C ALA A 84 -6.81 -0.60 -6.61
N ALA A 85 -5.72 0.04 -6.23
CA ALA A 85 -4.77 -0.51 -5.27
C ALA A 85 -5.39 -0.53 -3.87
N ILE A 86 -5.21 -1.63 -3.16
CA ILE A 86 -5.73 -1.80 -1.79
C ILE A 86 -4.63 -1.38 -0.81
N GLU A 87 -4.55 -0.08 -0.59
CA GLU A 87 -3.54 0.54 0.26
C GLU A 87 -3.99 0.60 1.73
N PRO A 88 -3.04 0.47 2.69
CA PRO A 88 -3.33 0.70 4.10
C PRO A 88 -3.55 2.19 4.38
N GLU A 89 -4.14 2.50 5.51
CA GLU A 89 -4.31 3.90 5.95
C GLU A 89 -2.96 4.59 6.18
N VAL A 90 -2.03 3.86 6.78
CA VAL A 90 -0.66 4.33 7.05
C VAL A 90 0.32 3.28 6.56
N SER A 91 1.25 3.69 5.71
CA SER A 91 2.36 2.83 5.33
C SER A 91 3.35 2.72 6.49
N VAL A 92 3.61 1.49 6.96
CA VAL A 92 4.53 1.25 8.08
C VAL A 92 6.00 1.27 7.67
N TYR A 93 6.27 1.15 6.37
CA TYR A 93 7.62 1.22 5.80
C TYR A 93 7.72 2.46 4.91
N MET A 94 8.29 3.52 5.44
CA MET A 94 8.54 4.76 4.72
C MET A 94 10.04 4.99 4.62
N LEU A 95 10.50 5.31 3.43
CA LEU A 95 11.87 5.70 3.16
C LEU A 95 11.90 7.21 2.90
N ALA A 96 12.94 7.89 3.36
CA ALA A 96 13.14 9.30 3.07
C ALA A 96 13.32 9.50 1.55
N GLU A 97 12.80 10.61 1.01
CA GLU A 97 12.80 10.89 -0.43
C GLU A 97 14.19 10.91 -1.06
N PHE A 98 15.20 11.29 -0.29
CA PHE A 98 16.59 11.32 -0.71
C PHE A 98 17.30 9.96 -0.65
N ALA A 99 16.58 8.88 -0.30
CA ALA A 99 17.14 7.54 -0.20
C ALA A 99 16.51 6.59 -1.22
N TYR A 100 17.36 5.89 -1.96
CA TYR A 100 16.94 4.90 -2.97
C TYR A 100 16.96 3.50 -2.39
N PHE A 101 15.91 2.76 -2.70
CA PHE A 101 15.80 1.36 -2.37
C PHE A 101 15.16 0.62 -3.55
N SER A 102 15.60 -0.60 -3.81
CA SER A 102 15.02 -1.44 -4.86
C SER A 102 14.67 -2.82 -4.35
N HIS A 103 13.39 -3.13 -4.26
CA HIS A 103 12.92 -4.48 -3.96
C HIS A 103 13.45 -5.49 -4.98
N ALA A 104 13.43 -5.14 -6.28
CA ALA A 104 13.90 -6.01 -7.35
C ALA A 104 15.35 -6.46 -7.14
N ARG A 105 16.26 -5.55 -6.75
CA ARG A 105 17.68 -5.87 -6.49
C ARG A 105 17.82 -6.79 -5.27
N HIS A 106 17.10 -6.52 -4.18
CA HIS A 106 17.14 -7.37 -2.98
C HIS A 106 16.57 -8.76 -3.28
N ARG A 107 15.51 -8.84 -4.08
CA ARG A 107 14.94 -10.11 -4.50
C ARG A 107 15.87 -10.89 -5.41
N ALA A 108 16.53 -10.24 -6.37
CA ALA A 108 17.55 -10.85 -7.23
C ALA A 108 18.73 -11.41 -6.41
N SER A 109 19.06 -10.75 -5.29
CA SER A 109 20.07 -11.23 -4.32
C SER A 109 19.52 -12.32 -3.39
N LYS A 110 18.34 -12.87 -3.65
CA LYS A 110 17.69 -13.94 -2.87
C LYS A 110 17.46 -13.60 -1.40
N ILE A 111 17.36 -12.32 -1.06
CA ILE A 111 16.99 -11.89 0.29
C ILE A 111 15.52 -12.22 0.52
N ALA A 112 15.23 -13.00 1.57
CA ALA A 112 13.87 -13.35 1.93
C ALA A 112 13.11 -12.11 2.46
N CYS A 113 11.84 -11.98 2.08
CA CYS A 113 10.98 -10.85 2.47
C CYS A 113 10.93 -10.66 3.99
N GLN A 114 10.88 -11.78 4.73
CA GLN A 114 10.81 -11.81 6.19
C GLN A 114 12.05 -11.20 6.87
N LYS A 115 13.18 -11.09 6.20
CA LYS A 115 14.38 -10.43 6.77
C LYS A 115 14.12 -8.96 7.10
N CYS A 116 13.24 -8.31 6.35
CA CYS A 116 12.87 -6.91 6.58
C CYS A 116 11.44 -6.79 7.16
N HIS A 117 10.50 -7.58 6.65
CA HIS A 117 9.09 -7.48 7.00
C HIS A 117 8.65 -8.38 8.16
N GLY A 118 9.54 -9.28 8.65
CA GLY A 118 9.19 -10.25 9.69
C GLY A 118 8.16 -11.27 9.22
N HIS A 119 7.53 -11.92 10.17
CA HIS A 119 6.52 -12.95 9.92
C HIS A 119 5.13 -12.33 9.73
N VAL A 120 4.90 -11.63 8.60
CA VAL A 120 3.64 -10.92 8.33
C VAL A 120 2.41 -11.85 8.38
N TYR A 121 2.58 -13.14 8.10
CA TYR A 121 1.50 -14.14 8.20
C TYR A 121 1.02 -14.40 9.64
N GLU A 122 1.70 -13.86 10.64
CA GLU A 122 1.27 -13.89 12.04
C GLU A 122 0.57 -12.59 12.45
N MET A 123 0.51 -11.59 11.54
CA MET A 123 0.03 -10.25 11.80
C MET A 123 -1.36 -10.02 11.21
N ASP A 124 -2.29 -9.57 12.03
CA ASP A 124 -3.56 -9.02 11.56
C ASP A 124 -3.39 -7.61 10.99
N VAL A 125 -2.53 -6.81 11.62
CA VAL A 125 -2.08 -5.50 11.14
C VAL A 125 -0.57 -5.54 11.04
N VAL A 126 -0.04 -5.22 9.86
CA VAL A 126 1.42 -5.23 9.63
C VAL A 126 2.09 -4.18 10.50
N GLN A 127 3.16 -4.57 11.17
CA GLN A 127 4.01 -3.70 11.98
C GLN A 127 5.41 -3.60 11.37
N GLN A 128 6.08 -2.50 11.62
CA GLN A 128 7.47 -2.33 11.21
C GLN A 128 8.37 -3.21 12.11
N VAL A 129 9.11 -4.11 11.48
CA VAL A 129 10.07 -5.00 12.16
C VAL A 129 11.49 -4.48 12.01
N LEU A 130 11.87 -4.14 10.79
CA LEU A 130 13.17 -3.52 10.52
C LEU A 130 13.01 -1.99 10.44
N PRO A 131 13.71 -1.20 11.27
CA PRO A 131 13.66 0.25 11.16
C PRO A 131 14.29 0.74 9.85
N MET A 132 13.64 1.69 9.19
CA MET A 132 14.14 2.28 7.93
C MET A 132 15.19 3.35 8.21
N THR A 133 16.32 2.93 8.80
CA THR A 133 17.45 3.80 9.12
C THR A 133 18.68 3.41 8.34
N MET A 134 19.55 4.37 8.05
CA MET A 134 20.83 4.10 7.38
C MET A 134 21.66 3.03 8.10
N ASN A 135 21.66 3.06 9.45
CA ASN A 135 22.38 2.07 10.23
C ASN A 135 21.84 0.65 10.03
N ALA A 136 20.52 0.46 9.98
CA ALA A 136 19.92 -0.85 9.74
C ALA A 136 20.32 -1.40 8.35
N CYS A 137 20.27 -0.55 7.32
CA CYS A 137 20.70 -0.91 5.97
C CYS A 137 22.18 -1.26 5.92
N LEU A 138 23.05 -0.41 6.48
CA LEU A 138 24.50 -0.62 6.48
C LEU A 138 24.94 -1.83 7.30
N THR A 139 24.25 -2.15 8.38
CA THR A 139 24.53 -3.34 9.19
C THR A 139 24.41 -4.61 8.34
N CYS A 140 23.32 -4.75 7.60
CA CYS A 140 23.11 -5.88 6.71
C CYS A 140 24.11 -5.86 5.53
N HIS A 141 24.28 -4.72 4.86
CA HIS A 141 25.18 -4.58 3.71
C HIS A 141 26.64 -4.93 4.08
N ARG A 142 27.12 -4.50 5.24
CA ARG A 142 28.46 -4.85 5.71
C ARG A 142 28.59 -6.34 6.01
N SER A 143 27.61 -6.93 6.67
CA SER A 143 27.64 -8.37 7.01
C SER A 143 27.52 -9.29 5.79
N THR A 144 26.96 -8.80 4.69
CA THR A 144 26.77 -9.55 3.44
C THR A 144 27.75 -9.11 2.34
N HIS A 145 28.72 -8.25 2.65
CA HIS A 145 29.66 -7.65 1.68
C HIS A 145 28.98 -6.95 0.50
N ALA A 146 27.77 -6.42 0.72
CA ALA A 146 27.05 -5.63 -0.27
C ALA A 146 27.56 -4.18 -0.33
N ALA A 147 27.17 -3.44 -1.37
CA ALA A 147 27.63 -2.08 -1.59
C ALA A 147 27.24 -1.13 -0.43
N THR A 148 28.21 -0.33 0.04
CA THR A 148 28.02 0.65 1.13
C THR A 148 28.43 2.07 0.74
N ALA A 149 28.77 2.31 -0.53
CA ALA A 149 29.11 3.65 -1.01
C ALA A 149 27.87 4.57 -0.98
N CYS A 150 28.06 5.81 -0.54
CA CYS A 150 26.97 6.76 -0.31
C CYS A 150 26.04 6.93 -1.52
N ASN A 151 26.61 7.04 -2.72
CA ASN A 151 25.87 7.20 -3.99
C ASN A 151 25.11 5.96 -4.46
N LYS A 152 25.16 4.85 -3.74
CA LYS A 152 24.34 3.66 -4.04
C LYS A 152 22.94 3.76 -3.43
N CYS A 153 22.79 4.60 -2.42
CA CYS A 153 21.55 4.76 -1.66
C CYS A 153 21.08 6.21 -1.61
N HIS A 154 21.95 7.18 -1.92
CA HIS A 154 21.61 8.60 -1.85
C HIS A 154 21.99 9.33 -3.14
N GLU A 155 21.14 10.28 -3.52
CA GLU A 155 21.54 11.31 -4.46
C GLU A 155 22.45 12.30 -3.71
N LEU A 156 23.72 12.28 -4.07
CA LEU A 156 24.67 13.27 -3.57
C LEU A 156 24.51 14.47 -4.50
N GLY A 157 23.83 15.53 -4.03
CA GLY A 157 23.75 16.79 -4.77
C GLY A 157 25.16 17.22 -5.19
N GLN A 158 25.36 17.42 -6.49
CA GLN A 158 26.55 18.01 -7.08
C GLN A 158 26.35 19.52 -7.14
#